data_926c65795e2a8ea8cafc46d35eeaf899
#
_entry.id   926c65795e2a8ea8cafc46d35eeaf899
#
_cell.length_a   1.000
_cell.length_b   1.000
_cell.length_c   1.000
_cell.angle_alpha   90.00
_cell.angle_beta   90.00
_cell.angle_gamma   90.00
#
_symmetry.space_group_name_H-M   'P 1'
#
loop_
_entity.id
_entity.type
_entity.pdbx_description
1 polymer ?
#
loop_
_entity_poly.entity_id
_entity_poly.type
_entity_poly.pdbx_seq_one_letter_code
_entity_poly.pdbx_strand_id
1 'polypeptide(L)'
;MARVKSGVTKRRRHKRVLKLAKGYFGQKSKNFRVAKQQVMKSLNYAYIARRANKRNFRKLWIARINAAARTNGMTYSRFISALKNNGIELNRKVLADMAVNDPKAFTSLISSVK
;
A
#
# COMPACT_ATOMS: atom_id res chain seq x y z
N MET A 1 -8.22 17.14 -53.11
CA MET A 1 -7.80 17.03 -51.70
C MET A 1 -7.53 15.59 -51.36
N ALA A 2 -6.37 15.32 -50.70
CA ALA A 2 -6.04 14.00 -50.22
C ALA A 2 -6.95 13.61 -49.03
N ARG A 3 -7.67 12.46 -49.13
CA ARG A 3 -8.52 11.95 -48.03
C ARG A 3 -7.68 11.18 -47.02
N VAL A 4 -7.57 11.68 -45.79
CA VAL A 4 -6.85 11.01 -44.70
C VAL A 4 -7.67 9.82 -44.18
N LYS A 5 -7.11 8.60 -44.28
CA LYS A 5 -7.71 7.37 -43.77
C LYS A 5 -7.12 7.03 -42.40
N SER A 6 -7.79 7.40 -41.31
CA SER A 6 -7.33 7.18 -39.94
C SER A 6 -7.87 5.91 -39.27
N GLY A 7 -8.67 5.08 -39.99
CA GLY A 7 -9.40 3.96 -39.40
C GLY A 7 -8.55 2.93 -38.67
N VAL A 8 -7.46 2.48 -39.25
CA VAL A 8 -6.56 1.48 -38.64
C VAL A 8 -5.89 2.01 -37.39
N THR A 9 -5.33 3.23 -37.46
CA THR A 9 -4.64 3.88 -36.33
C THR A 9 -5.62 4.16 -35.18
N LYS A 10 -6.83 4.65 -35.49
CA LYS A 10 -7.88 4.89 -34.52
C LYS A 10 -8.29 3.61 -33.82
N ARG A 11 -8.52 2.52 -34.58
CA ARG A 11 -8.86 1.21 -34.04
C ARG A 11 -7.78 0.65 -33.11
N ARG A 12 -6.49 0.77 -33.49
CA ARG A 12 -5.37 0.35 -32.63
C ARG A 12 -5.33 1.11 -31.31
N ARG A 13 -5.53 2.43 -31.31
CA ARG A 13 -5.62 3.26 -30.10
C ARG A 13 -6.80 2.85 -29.22
N HIS A 14 -7.99 2.63 -29.80
CA HIS A 14 -9.16 2.17 -29.06
C HIS A 14 -8.94 0.80 -28.41
N LYS A 15 -8.38 -0.16 -29.16
CA LYS A 15 -8.08 -1.51 -28.65
C LYS A 15 -7.11 -1.48 -27.46
N ARG A 16 -6.14 -0.56 -27.45
CA ARG A 16 -5.22 -0.41 -26.31
C ARG A 16 -5.96 -0.04 -25.01
N VAL A 17 -6.89 0.90 -25.07
CA VAL A 17 -7.71 1.30 -23.91
C VAL A 17 -8.66 0.17 -23.50
N LEU A 18 -9.33 -0.48 -24.46
CA LEU A 18 -10.23 -1.61 -24.18
C LEU A 18 -9.48 -2.81 -23.56
N LYS A 19 -8.21 -3.02 -23.92
CA LYS A 19 -7.37 -4.05 -23.28
C LYS A 19 -7.17 -3.77 -21.79
N LEU A 20 -6.97 -2.50 -21.38
CA LEU A 20 -6.87 -2.10 -19.99
C LEU A 20 -8.20 -2.19 -19.23
N ALA A 21 -9.32 -2.06 -19.95
CA ALA A 21 -10.67 -2.16 -19.41
C ALA A 21 -11.23 -3.58 -19.32
N LYS A 22 -10.45 -4.61 -19.68
CA LYS A 22 -10.89 -6.01 -19.56
C LYS A 22 -11.32 -6.34 -18.13
N GLY A 23 -12.44 -7.04 -17.98
CA GLY A 23 -13.00 -7.41 -16.70
C GLY A 23 -13.88 -6.35 -16.05
N TYR A 24 -13.99 -5.15 -16.61
CA TYR A 24 -14.91 -4.14 -16.10
C TYR A 24 -16.37 -4.51 -16.42
N PHE A 25 -17.26 -4.17 -15.49
CA PHE A 25 -18.66 -4.51 -15.56
C PHE A 25 -19.37 -3.90 -16.77
N GLY A 26 -20.15 -4.73 -17.50
CA GLY A 26 -21.03 -4.31 -18.58
C GLY A 26 -20.33 -3.58 -19.72
N GLN A 27 -20.88 -2.45 -20.14
CA GLN A 27 -20.37 -1.65 -21.26
C GLN A 27 -19.02 -0.96 -20.97
N LYS A 28 -18.61 -0.89 -19.73
CA LYS A 28 -17.31 -0.33 -19.32
C LYS A 28 -16.11 -1.12 -19.85
N SER A 29 -16.32 -2.38 -20.27
CA SER A 29 -15.28 -3.21 -20.91
C SER A 29 -15.37 -3.22 -22.44
N LYS A 30 -16.51 -2.83 -23.04
CA LYS A 30 -16.80 -2.97 -24.46
C LYS A 30 -16.88 -1.64 -25.21
N ASN A 31 -17.56 -0.65 -24.64
CA ASN A 31 -17.74 0.66 -25.24
C ASN A 31 -16.54 1.57 -24.95
N PHE A 32 -15.81 2.00 -25.97
CA PHE A 32 -14.60 2.80 -25.85
C PHE A 32 -14.80 4.10 -25.04
N ARG A 33 -15.89 4.84 -25.25
CA ARG A 33 -16.13 6.12 -24.56
C ARG A 33 -16.20 5.92 -23.04
N VAL A 34 -17.00 4.96 -22.62
CA VAL A 34 -17.20 4.62 -21.20
C VAL A 34 -15.97 3.94 -20.61
N ALA A 35 -15.37 3.00 -21.37
CA ALA A 35 -14.14 2.32 -20.97
C ALA A 35 -12.99 3.27 -20.72
N LYS A 36 -12.79 4.29 -21.58
CA LYS A 36 -11.75 5.31 -21.42
C LYS A 36 -11.90 6.08 -20.10
N GLN A 37 -13.12 6.53 -19.81
CA GLN A 37 -13.40 7.24 -18.55
C GLN A 37 -13.09 6.37 -17.33
N GLN A 38 -13.54 5.12 -17.37
CA GLN A 38 -13.34 4.18 -16.28
C GLN A 38 -11.86 3.83 -16.07
N VAL A 39 -11.10 3.65 -17.15
CA VAL A 39 -9.64 3.41 -17.09
C VAL A 39 -8.92 4.61 -16.47
N MET A 40 -9.24 5.84 -16.89
CA MET A 40 -8.66 7.03 -16.28
C MET A 40 -8.93 7.11 -14.78
N LYS A 41 -10.17 6.83 -14.35
CA LYS A 41 -10.55 6.81 -12.93
C LYS A 41 -9.82 5.71 -12.16
N SER A 42 -9.71 4.52 -12.76
CA SER A 42 -9.00 3.38 -12.18
C SER A 42 -7.52 3.67 -11.95
N LEU A 43 -6.85 4.28 -12.93
CA LEU A 43 -5.44 4.68 -12.81
C LEU A 43 -5.22 5.75 -11.73
N ASN A 44 -6.15 6.70 -11.61
CA ASN A 44 -6.12 7.71 -10.55
C ASN A 44 -6.27 7.06 -9.17
N TYR A 45 -7.23 6.16 -9.01
CA TYR A 45 -7.39 5.41 -7.76
C TYR A 45 -6.18 4.53 -7.44
N ALA A 46 -5.58 3.89 -8.44
CA ALA A 46 -4.36 3.11 -8.25
C ALA A 46 -3.20 3.99 -7.74
N TYR A 47 -3.05 5.21 -8.26
CA TYR A 47 -2.07 6.17 -7.79
C TYR A 47 -2.30 6.57 -6.33
N ILE A 48 -3.54 6.93 -5.98
CA ILE A 48 -3.91 7.29 -4.61
C ILE A 48 -3.71 6.10 -3.66
N ALA A 49 -4.13 4.90 -4.07
CA ALA A 49 -4.02 3.68 -3.27
C ALA A 49 -2.56 3.31 -2.98
N ARG A 50 -1.65 3.45 -3.96
CA ARG A 50 -0.21 3.21 -3.71
C ARG A 50 0.37 4.17 -2.67
N ARG A 51 -0.09 5.41 -2.60
CA ARG A 51 0.30 6.38 -1.56
C ARG A 51 -0.33 6.06 -0.21
N ALA A 52 -1.59 5.68 -0.20
CA ALA A 52 -2.30 5.27 1.01
C ALA A 52 -1.73 3.97 1.61
N ASN A 53 -1.28 3.05 0.77
CA ASN A 53 -0.76 1.76 1.19
C ASN A 53 0.43 1.88 2.17
N LYS A 54 1.34 2.83 1.93
CA LYS A 54 2.46 3.12 2.84
C LYS A 54 1.98 3.49 4.25
N ARG A 55 0.91 4.30 4.35
CA ARG A 55 0.30 4.69 5.62
C ARG A 55 -0.41 3.52 6.29
N ASN A 56 -1.07 2.68 5.50
CA ASN A 56 -1.78 1.50 6.00
C ASN A 56 -0.81 0.47 6.59
N PHE A 57 0.30 0.19 5.92
CA PHE A 57 1.35 -0.68 6.47
C PHE A 57 1.95 -0.11 7.76
N ARG A 58 2.21 1.19 7.80
CA ARG A 58 2.70 1.82 9.04
C ARG A 58 1.72 1.68 10.20
N LYS A 59 0.40 1.84 9.95
CA LYS A 59 -0.64 1.61 10.96
C LYS A 59 -0.63 0.17 11.46
N LEU A 60 -0.50 -0.80 10.55
CA LEU A 60 -0.43 -2.22 10.87
C LEU A 60 0.79 -2.53 11.74
N TRP A 61 1.98 -2.01 11.40
CA TRP A 61 3.19 -2.21 12.21
C TRP A 61 3.03 -1.64 13.60
N ILE A 62 2.49 -0.42 13.72
CA ILE A 62 2.23 0.21 15.02
C ILE A 62 1.27 -0.63 15.86
N ALA A 63 0.20 -1.17 15.26
CA ALA A 63 -0.76 -2.04 15.96
C ALA A 63 -0.08 -3.32 16.49
N ARG A 64 0.75 -3.98 15.68
CA ARG A 64 1.50 -5.19 16.07
C ARG A 64 2.49 -4.90 17.21
N ILE A 65 3.29 -3.84 17.09
CA ILE A 65 4.24 -3.43 18.14
C ILE A 65 3.49 -3.08 19.44
N ASN A 66 2.37 -2.35 19.34
CA ASN A 66 1.60 -1.97 20.52
C ASN A 66 1.01 -3.18 21.24
N ALA A 67 0.49 -4.17 20.49
CA ALA A 67 -0.01 -5.41 21.06
C ALA A 67 1.09 -6.16 21.84
N ALA A 68 2.26 -6.36 21.21
CA ALA A 68 3.39 -7.02 21.83
C ALA A 68 4.01 -6.23 22.99
N ALA A 69 4.03 -4.90 22.94
CA ALA A 69 4.50 -4.07 24.03
C ALA A 69 3.55 -4.16 25.24
N ARG A 70 2.25 -4.17 25.02
CA ARG A 70 1.24 -4.28 26.10
C ARG A 70 1.31 -5.62 26.83
N THR A 71 1.54 -6.74 26.13
CA THR A 71 1.78 -8.05 26.76
C THR A 71 3.00 -8.03 27.67
N ASN A 72 3.99 -7.18 27.39
CA ASN A 72 5.17 -6.96 28.23
C ASN A 72 5.02 -5.81 29.25
N GLY A 73 3.81 -5.31 29.45
CA GLY A 73 3.49 -4.27 30.44
C GLY A 73 3.88 -2.84 30.06
N MET A 74 4.13 -2.56 28.77
CA MET A 74 4.54 -1.24 28.28
C MET A 74 3.60 -0.73 27.17
N THR A 75 3.38 0.58 27.09
CA THR A 75 2.63 1.18 25.98
C THR A 75 3.55 1.46 24.79
N TYR A 76 2.99 1.50 23.59
CA TYR A 76 3.75 1.83 22.36
C TYR A 76 4.58 3.12 22.50
N SER A 77 3.97 4.19 23.03
CA SER A 77 4.65 5.48 23.16
C SER A 77 5.85 5.42 24.11
N ARG A 78 5.70 4.76 25.27
CA ARG A 78 6.78 4.54 26.22
C ARG A 78 7.90 3.70 25.63
N PHE A 79 7.55 2.62 24.91
CA PHE A 79 8.52 1.75 24.25
C PHE A 79 9.35 2.50 23.19
N ILE A 80 8.71 3.27 22.31
CA ILE A 80 9.43 4.05 21.29
C ILE A 80 10.29 5.15 21.92
N SER A 81 9.82 5.78 23.00
CA SER A 81 10.63 6.76 23.75
C SER A 81 11.85 6.10 24.39
N ALA A 82 11.67 4.94 25.02
CA ALA A 82 12.76 4.19 25.64
C ALA A 82 13.83 3.75 24.60
N LEU A 83 13.41 3.28 23.43
CA LEU A 83 14.34 2.96 22.34
C LEU A 83 15.18 4.18 21.92
N LYS A 84 14.53 5.34 21.76
CA LYS A 84 15.24 6.60 21.43
C LYS A 84 16.23 7.02 22.49
N ASN A 85 15.85 6.95 23.77
CA ASN A 85 16.72 7.33 24.89
C ASN A 85 17.95 6.43 25.00
N ASN A 86 17.81 5.16 24.62
CA ASN A 86 18.91 4.18 24.58
C ASN A 86 19.68 4.20 23.24
N GLY A 87 19.40 5.14 22.32
CA GLY A 87 20.09 5.25 21.04
C GLY A 87 19.83 4.10 20.06
N ILE A 88 18.74 3.33 20.26
CA ILE A 88 18.40 2.17 19.41
C ILE A 88 17.53 2.63 18.25
N GLU A 89 18.11 2.70 17.06
CA GLU A 89 17.44 3.12 15.81
C GLU A 89 16.92 1.92 15.01
N LEU A 90 15.85 1.30 15.47
CA LEU A 90 15.14 0.26 14.72
C LEU A 90 13.89 0.83 14.05
N ASN A 91 13.69 0.48 12.77
CA ASN A 91 12.50 0.91 12.07
C ASN A 91 11.26 0.07 12.48
N ARG A 92 10.06 0.64 12.29
CA ARG A 92 8.81 0.00 12.71
C ARG A 92 8.50 -1.31 11.99
N LYS A 93 9.00 -1.50 10.78
CA LYS A 93 8.84 -2.75 10.03
C LYS A 93 9.59 -3.89 10.72
N VAL A 94 10.85 -3.67 11.08
CA VAL A 94 11.68 -4.67 11.79
C VAL A 94 11.11 -4.97 13.16
N LEU A 95 10.71 -3.94 13.93
CA LEU A 95 10.08 -4.14 15.24
C LEU A 95 8.77 -4.94 15.15
N ALA A 96 7.95 -4.69 14.12
CA ALA A 96 6.71 -5.42 13.92
C ALA A 96 6.93 -6.85 13.44
N ASP A 97 7.98 -7.09 12.68
CA ASP A 97 8.39 -8.43 12.24
C ASP A 97 8.89 -9.26 13.43
N MET A 98 9.77 -8.68 14.24
CA MET A 98 10.26 -9.26 15.50
C MET A 98 9.10 -9.60 16.45
N ALA A 99 8.15 -8.69 16.61
CA ALA A 99 6.98 -8.89 17.47
C ALA A 99 6.11 -10.10 17.09
N VAL A 100 6.09 -10.48 15.81
CA VAL A 100 5.28 -11.61 15.29
C VAL A 100 6.10 -12.89 15.18
N ASN A 101 7.29 -12.81 14.60
CA ASN A 101 8.10 -13.97 14.24
C ASN A 101 9.10 -14.37 15.33
N ASP A 102 9.54 -13.42 16.16
CA ASP A 102 10.45 -13.68 17.28
C ASP A 102 10.04 -12.93 18.56
N PRO A 103 8.97 -13.42 19.24
CA PRO A 103 8.49 -12.77 20.47
C PRO A 103 9.51 -12.79 21.61
N LYS A 104 10.43 -13.76 21.64
CA LYS A 104 11.48 -13.88 22.67
C LYS A 104 12.49 -12.74 22.52
N ALA A 105 12.99 -12.49 21.32
CA ALA A 105 13.89 -11.37 21.04
C ALA A 105 13.21 -10.03 21.31
N PHE A 106 11.91 -9.89 20.98
CA PHE A 106 11.14 -8.67 21.28
C PHE A 106 11.01 -8.43 22.77
N THR A 107 10.75 -9.48 23.58
CA THR A 107 10.68 -9.39 25.04
C THR A 107 12.04 -9.02 25.65
N SER A 108 13.13 -9.61 25.15
CA SER A 108 14.50 -9.26 25.57
C SER A 108 14.83 -7.80 25.27
N LEU A 109 14.42 -7.31 24.08
CA LEU A 109 14.60 -5.90 23.70
C LEU A 109 13.81 -4.97 24.62
N ILE A 110 12.58 -5.29 24.99
CA ILE A 110 11.80 -4.50 25.98
C ILE A 110 12.49 -4.50 27.33
N SER A 111 12.99 -5.64 27.80
CA SER A 111 13.67 -5.75 29.09
C SER A 111 14.95 -4.94 29.16
N SER A 112 15.69 -4.83 28.04
CA SER A 112 16.92 -4.03 27.97
C SER A 112 16.68 -2.50 27.96
N VAL A 113 15.47 -2.05 27.60
CA VAL A 113 15.13 -0.60 27.52
C VAL A 113 14.14 -0.15 28.59
N LYS A 114 13.69 -1.04 29.46
CA LYS A 114 12.73 -0.78 30.52
C LYS A 114 13.40 -0.10 31.72
#